data_78d890c253a5feef533040f87f642e58
#
_entry.id   78d890c253a5feef533040f87f642e58
#
_cell.length_a   1.000
_cell.length_b   1.000
_cell.length_c   1.000
_cell.angle_alpha   90.00
_cell.angle_beta   90.00
_cell.angle_gamma   90.00
#
_symmetry.space_group_name_H-M   'P 1'
#
loop_
_entity.id
_entity.type
_entity.pdbx_description
1 polymer ?
#
loop_
_entity_poly.entity_id
_entity_poly.type
_entity_poly.pdbx_seq_one_letter_code
_entity_poly.pdbx_strand_id
1 'polypeptide(L)'
;KKLSLISMFTLLPASFYFAQTTVFAYLKDADGKPVESAEVDLKGSENDVKADKIGYFQFVDLKAGHYQIVITKPNYETKVMEFDINQEKRKDLGVITLYSTLSSADQGLVIIENTGDEENSSQGTTVGLLQSSQDVFNRIASYDLGAYWFRPRGIDGRTGETMMNGVSMVKSDNGNVDFSNWGGLNEITRYPETAANHAPSEYAFGGASGVIFKNTNASEYRKGFQATYSLTNRNYNNRASLRYTSGMNKNGWAFTVMGARRWAQEGIQEGTFYDAYGGFLGIEKKINDAHTITLNAFASPYRRSTSSPSTQEVYDYRGVHYNSYWGWQDGKKRSERVRAGFQPIVQMQDFWKINKKSSLATAISYQWGKDKSARLDWQGVQNPSPTYYRWLPSYYDSLDPNASVVDPNGKVTTAQDAFQTSLQGWQSGASFTQINWDAIYKMN
;
A
#
# COMPACT_ATOMS: atom_id res chain seq x y z
N LYS A 1 -72.86 -57.47 47.15
CA LYS A 1 -72.35 -57.49 45.81
C LYS A 1 -71.79 -56.07 45.51
N LYS A 2 -70.47 -55.93 45.62
CA LYS A 2 -69.80 -54.66 45.38
C LYS A 2 -69.06 -54.77 44.07
N LEU A 3 -69.39 -53.93 43.09
CA LEU A 3 -68.62 -53.72 41.91
C LEU A 3 -67.44 -52.78 42.21
N SER A 4 -66.23 -53.22 41.92
CA SER A 4 -65.02 -52.43 42.00
C SER A 4 -64.77 -51.82 40.63
N LEU A 5 -64.75 -50.48 40.50
CA LEU A 5 -64.35 -49.77 39.29
C LEU A 5 -62.86 -49.56 39.33
N ILE A 6 -62.10 -50.21 38.43
CA ILE A 6 -60.68 -49.99 38.20
C ILE A 6 -60.55 -48.82 37.18
N SER A 7 -60.13 -47.69 37.66
CA SER A 7 -59.78 -46.56 36.80
C SER A 7 -58.40 -46.74 36.18
N MET A 8 -58.36 -46.99 34.88
CA MET A 8 -57.17 -47.13 34.05
C MET A 8 -56.72 -45.72 33.66
N PHE A 9 -55.67 -45.23 34.36
CA PHE A 9 -54.98 -43.98 34.01
C PHE A 9 -54.05 -44.28 32.81
N THR A 10 -54.48 -43.89 31.60
CA THR A 10 -53.58 -43.88 30.42
C THR A 10 -52.61 -42.70 30.53
N LEU A 11 -51.33 -42.98 30.80
CA LEU A 11 -50.24 -42.04 30.61
C LEU A 11 -50.08 -41.77 29.10
N LEU A 12 -50.53 -40.64 28.66
CA LEU A 12 -50.17 -40.09 27.36
C LEU A 12 -48.70 -39.59 27.45
N PRO A 13 -47.81 -40.02 26.56
CA PRO A 13 -46.48 -39.45 26.51
C PRO A 13 -46.56 -37.95 26.12
N ALA A 14 -46.14 -37.06 27.00
CA ALA A 14 -45.98 -35.66 26.68
C ALA A 14 -44.87 -35.55 25.63
N SER A 15 -45.25 -35.47 24.36
CA SER A 15 -44.34 -35.13 23.27
C SER A 15 -43.90 -33.67 23.50
N PHE A 16 -42.68 -33.49 23.97
CA PHE A 16 -42.04 -32.17 23.99
C PHE A 16 -41.83 -31.76 22.54
N TYR A 17 -42.75 -30.99 21.99
CA TYR A 17 -42.54 -30.24 20.76
C TYR A 17 -41.53 -29.14 21.08
N PHE A 18 -40.27 -29.36 20.77
CA PHE A 18 -39.29 -28.28 20.70
C PHE A 18 -39.73 -27.34 19.58
N ALA A 19 -40.09 -26.10 19.93
CA ALA A 19 -40.41 -25.10 18.93
C ALA A 19 -39.16 -24.86 18.09
N GLN A 20 -39.25 -25.21 16.82
CA GLN A 20 -38.23 -24.90 15.84
C GLN A 20 -38.36 -23.45 15.40
N THR A 21 -37.28 -22.68 15.50
CA THR A 21 -37.24 -21.25 15.21
C THR A 21 -36.63 -21.00 13.85
N THR A 22 -37.24 -20.13 13.07
CA THR A 22 -36.63 -19.56 11.85
C THR A 22 -35.97 -18.22 12.19
N VAL A 23 -34.68 -18.10 11.97
CA VAL A 23 -33.93 -16.86 12.15
C VAL A 23 -33.62 -16.28 10.77
N PHE A 24 -33.83 -14.98 10.59
CA PHE A 24 -33.60 -14.31 9.32
C PHE A 24 -33.10 -12.88 9.51
N ALA A 25 -32.44 -12.35 8.46
CA ALA A 25 -32.02 -10.96 8.40
C ALA A 25 -31.85 -10.49 6.94
N TYR A 26 -31.62 -9.18 6.81
CA TYR A 26 -31.28 -8.54 5.54
C TYR A 26 -29.89 -7.93 5.62
N LEU A 27 -29.04 -8.27 4.65
CA LEU A 27 -27.71 -7.69 4.52
C LEU A 27 -27.75 -6.47 3.60
N LYS A 28 -27.25 -5.35 4.07
CA LYS A 28 -27.12 -4.11 3.29
C LYS A 28 -25.72 -3.56 3.43
N ASP A 29 -25.26 -2.82 2.43
CA ASP A 29 -24.03 -2.03 2.52
C ASP A 29 -24.28 -0.69 3.26
N ALA A 30 -23.23 0.11 3.43
CA ALA A 30 -23.32 1.43 4.07
C ALA A 30 -24.22 2.41 3.32
N ASP A 31 -24.44 2.21 2.02
CA ASP A 31 -25.31 3.01 1.16
C ASP A 31 -26.76 2.49 1.16
N GLY A 32 -27.06 1.44 1.95
CA GLY A 32 -28.38 0.83 2.07
C GLY A 32 -28.74 -0.11 0.90
N LYS A 33 -27.81 -0.43 0.00
CA LYS A 33 -28.01 -1.39 -1.10
C LYS A 33 -27.93 -2.82 -0.59
N PRO A 34 -28.72 -3.76 -1.15
CA PRO A 34 -28.64 -5.16 -0.77
C PRO A 34 -27.27 -5.78 -1.07
N VAL A 35 -26.77 -6.59 -0.17
CA VAL A 35 -25.54 -7.36 -0.36
C VAL A 35 -25.89 -8.80 -0.71
N GLU A 36 -25.99 -9.10 -2.02
CA GLU A 36 -26.28 -10.45 -2.52
C GLU A 36 -25.10 -11.39 -2.40
N SER A 37 -25.36 -12.70 -2.33
CA SER A 37 -24.33 -13.77 -2.37
C SER A 37 -23.28 -13.70 -1.26
N ALA A 38 -23.55 -13.01 -0.14
CA ALA A 38 -22.74 -13.11 1.06
C ALA A 38 -22.92 -14.49 1.69
N GLU A 39 -21.83 -15.10 2.11
CA GLU A 39 -21.86 -16.37 2.84
C GLU A 39 -22.11 -16.10 4.30
N VAL A 40 -23.11 -16.80 4.87
CA VAL A 40 -23.45 -16.70 6.28
C VAL A 40 -23.28 -18.08 6.90
N ASP A 41 -22.25 -18.21 7.71
CA ASP A 41 -21.89 -19.44 8.43
C ASP A 41 -22.48 -19.39 9.85
N LEU A 42 -23.22 -20.42 10.22
CA LEU A 42 -23.70 -20.62 11.57
C LEU A 42 -22.72 -21.50 12.35
N LYS A 43 -21.92 -20.89 13.23
CA LYS A 43 -20.91 -21.61 14.01
C LYS A 43 -21.48 -22.81 14.75
N GLY A 44 -20.86 -23.96 14.54
CA GLY A 44 -21.31 -25.24 15.14
C GLY A 44 -22.39 -25.99 14.36
N SER A 45 -22.76 -25.51 13.17
CA SER A 45 -23.67 -26.17 12.23
C SER A 45 -22.95 -26.41 10.90
N GLU A 46 -23.34 -27.43 10.17
CA GLU A 46 -22.88 -27.65 8.77
C GLU A 46 -23.70 -26.84 7.74
N ASN A 47 -24.62 -25.99 8.20
CA ASN A 47 -25.55 -25.26 7.36
C ASN A 47 -24.99 -23.85 7.06
N ASP A 48 -24.30 -23.72 5.94
CA ASP A 48 -23.95 -22.41 5.38
C ASP A 48 -25.08 -21.95 4.44
N VAL A 49 -25.52 -20.71 4.57
CA VAL A 49 -26.50 -20.11 3.68
C VAL A 49 -25.91 -18.90 2.97
N LYS A 50 -26.43 -18.63 1.75
CA LYS A 50 -26.05 -17.45 0.98
C LYS A 50 -27.22 -16.48 0.93
N ALA A 51 -26.90 -15.18 1.11
CA ALA A 51 -27.87 -14.12 0.95
C ALA A 51 -28.35 -14.05 -0.51
N ASP A 52 -29.64 -13.83 -0.70
CA ASP A 52 -30.27 -13.71 -2.02
C ASP A 52 -30.06 -12.31 -2.65
N LYS A 53 -30.71 -12.04 -3.79
CA LYS A 53 -30.58 -10.79 -4.55
C LYS A 53 -31.03 -9.53 -3.77
N ILE A 54 -31.86 -9.69 -2.74
CA ILE A 54 -32.30 -8.59 -1.88
C ILE A 54 -31.53 -8.55 -0.56
N GLY A 55 -30.47 -9.35 -0.44
CA GLY A 55 -29.66 -9.45 0.78
C GLY A 55 -30.30 -10.29 1.88
N TYR A 56 -31.40 -11.01 1.61
CA TYR A 56 -32.10 -11.81 2.60
C TYR A 56 -31.44 -13.17 2.77
N PHE A 57 -31.32 -13.63 4.03
CA PHE A 57 -30.94 -14.99 4.37
C PHE A 57 -31.78 -15.50 5.52
N GLN A 58 -31.89 -16.84 5.65
CA GLN A 58 -32.59 -17.46 6.77
C GLN A 58 -31.96 -18.80 7.13
N PHE A 59 -31.98 -19.09 8.42
CA PHE A 59 -31.78 -20.42 8.99
C PHE A 59 -33.11 -20.94 9.50
N VAL A 60 -33.42 -22.17 9.21
CA VAL A 60 -34.65 -22.83 9.64
C VAL A 60 -34.36 -23.93 10.67
N ASP A 61 -35.34 -24.29 11.46
CA ASP A 61 -35.31 -25.42 12.39
C ASP A 61 -34.24 -25.34 13.49
N LEU A 62 -33.90 -24.10 13.92
CA LEU A 62 -33.00 -23.90 15.04
C LEU A 62 -33.69 -24.13 16.38
N LYS A 63 -33.01 -24.75 17.33
CA LYS A 63 -33.45 -24.96 18.70
C LYS A 63 -33.17 -23.73 19.57
N ALA A 64 -33.82 -23.64 20.72
CA ALA A 64 -33.45 -22.61 21.70
C ALA A 64 -31.98 -22.77 22.14
N GLY A 65 -31.23 -21.68 22.17
CA GLY A 65 -29.82 -21.68 22.51
C GLY A 65 -29.10 -20.39 22.09
N HIS A 66 -27.84 -20.33 22.41
CA HIS A 66 -26.92 -19.25 22.01
C HIS A 66 -26.22 -19.60 20.70
N TYR A 67 -26.23 -18.68 19.74
CA TYR A 67 -25.68 -18.88 18.41
C TYR A 67 -24.78 -17.73 18.00
N GLN A 68 -23.80 -18.05 17.15
CA GLN A 68 -22.93 -17.08 16.52
C GLN A 68 -22.97 -17.28 15.01
N ILE A 69 -23.17 -16.20 14.26
CA ILE A 69 -23.03 -16.20 12.80
C ILE A 69 -21.80 -15.41 12.39
N VAL A 70 -21.17 -15.89 11.35
CA VAL A 70 -20.05 -15.22 10.67
C VAL A 70 -20.48 -14.93 9.24
N ILE A 71 -20.49 -13.67 8.86
CA ILE A 71 -20.91 -13.22 7.54
C ILE A 71 -19.66 -12.82 6.78
N THR A 72 -19.41 -13.47 5.65
CA THR A 72 -18.26 -13.20 4.80
C THR A 72 -18.71 -12.90 3.39
N LYS A 73 -18.05 -11.92 2.79
CA LYS A 73 -18.19 -11.62 1.38
C LYS A 73 -16.89 -10.97 0.87
N PRO A 74 -16.38 -11.34 -0.32
CA PRO A 74 -15.25 -10.66 -0.93
C PRO A 74 -15.50 -9.15 -0.99
N ASN A 75 -14.50 -8.36 -0.59
CA ASN A 75 -14.53 -6.89 -0.53
C ASN A 75 -15.44 -6.28 0.56
N TYR A 76 -15.85 -7.06 1.55
CA TYR A 76 -16.55 -6.59 2.73
C TYR A 76 -15.84 -7.07 3.99
N GLU A 77 -15.95 -6.28 5.06
CA GLU A 77 -15.45 -6.69 6.37
C GLU A 77 -16.24 -7.90 6.87
N THR A 78 -15.52 -8.89 7.38
CA THR A 78 -16.19 -10.04 8.03
C THR A 78 -16.96 -9.57 9.25
N LYS A 79 -18.26 -9.85 9.27
CA LYS A 79 -19.13 -9.48 10.39
C LYS A 79 -19.42 -10.71 11.24
N VAL A 80 -19.13 -10.61 12.53
CA VAL A 80 -19.48 -11.62 13.52
C VAL A 80 -20.61 -11.07 14.39
N MET A 81 -21.64 -11.86 14.60
CA MET A 81 -22.79 -11.49 15.42
C MET A 81 -23.26 -12.68 16.25
N GLU A 82 -23.58 -12.41 17.51
CA GLU A 82 -24.12 -13.40 18.45
C GLU A 82 -25.60 -13.07 18.74
N PHE A 83 -26.41 -14.12 18.92
CA PHE A 83 -27.82 -13.96 19.28
C PHE A 83 -28.33 -15.17 20.02
N ASP A 84 -29.36 -14.95 20.84
CA ASP A 84 -30.02 -15.99 21.59
C ASP A 84 -31.37 -16.30 20.96
N ILE A 85 -31.71 -17.59 20.88
CA ILE A 85 -33.02 -18.08 20.50
C ILE A 85 -33.71 -18.56 21.77
N ASN A 86 -34.86 -17.96 22.04
CA ASN A 86 -35.77 -18.40 23.12
C ASN A 86 -36.85 -19.32 22.52
N GLN A 87 -38.07 -19.28 23.03
CA GLN A 87 -39.20 -20.10 22.57
C GLN A 87 -40.03 -19.44 21.44
N GLU A 88 -39.42 -18.57 20.64
CA GLU A 88 -40.05 -17.86 19.54
C GLU A 88 -40.06 -18.67 18.26
N LYS A 89 -41.14 -18.62 17.47
CA LYS A 89 -41.22 -19.31 16.18
C LYS A 89 -40.42 -18.63 15.06
N ARG A 90 -40.20 -17.34 15.16
CA ARG A 90 -39.43 -16.54 14.21
C ARG A 90 -38.63 -15.48 14.94
N LYS A 91 -37.38 -15.33 14.57
CA LYS A 91 -36.49 -14.29 15.08
C LYS A 91 -35.94 -13.46 13.94
N ASP A 92 -36.26 -12.18 13.98
CA ASP A 92 -35.73 -11.18 13.05
C ASP A 92 -34.47 -10.54 13.66
N LEU A 93 -33.33 -10.68 13.00
CA LEU A 93 -32.09 -10.01 13.40
C LEU A 93 -31.98 -8.60 12.79
N GLY A 94 -33.00 -8.19 12.02
CA GLY A 94 -33.08 -6.87 11.42
C GLY A 94 -32.20 -6.69 10.19
N VAL A 95 -31.73 -5.47 9.97
CA VAL A 95 -30.81 -5.12 8.90
C VAL A 95 -29.39 -5.15 9.45
N ILE A 96 -28.57 -6.01 8.90
CA ILE A 96 -27.16 -6.11 9.24
C ILE A 96 -26.37 -5.33 8.17
N THR A 97 -25.70 -4.28 8.58
CA THR A 97 -24.88 -3.48 7.68
C THR A 97 -23.48 -4.09 7.56
N LEU A 98 -23.08 -4.39 6.32
CA LEU A 98 -21.74 -4.80 5.97
C LEU A 98 -20.98 -3.59 5.40
N TYR A 99 -19.83 -3.32 5.95
CA TYR A 99 -18.96 -2.26 5.46
C TYR A 99 -18.04 -2.82 4.38
N SER A 100 -18.08 -2.22 3.20
CA SER A 100 -17.15 -2.58 2.14
C SER A 100 -15.73 -2.19 2.55
N THR A 101 -14.79 -3.11 2.49
CA THR A 101 -13.36 -2.80 2.60
C THR A 101 -12.91 -1.84 1.48
N LEU A 102 -13.74 -1.72 0.42
CA LEU A 102 -13.53 -0.81 -0.71
C LEU A 102 -14.06 0.62 -0.45
N SER A 103 -15.03 0.80 0.47
CA SER A 103 -15.67 2.10 0.69
C SER A 103 -14.77 3.14 1.35
N SER A 104 -13.82 2.72 2.16
CA SER A 104 -12.82 3.63 2.73
C SER A 104 -11.80 4.13 1.70
N ALA A 105 -11.71 3.47 0.55
CA ALA A 105 -10.77 3.81 -0.50
C ALA A 105 -11.40 4.62 -1.65
N ASP A 106 -12.72 4.62 -1.78
CA ASP A 106 -13.43 5.40 -2.80
C ASP A 106 -13.55 6.89 -2.42
N GLN A 107 -13.25 7.25 -1.19
CA GLN A 107 -13.24 8.63 -0.71
C GLN A 107 -11.95 9.39 -1.06
N GLY A 108 -11.35 9.12 -2.22
CA GLY A 108 -10.30 9.98 -2.75
C GLY A 108 -8.97 9.92 -2.01
N LEU A 109 -8.76 8.89 -1.18
CA LEU A 109 -7.46 8.66 -0.57
C LEU A 109 -6.48 8.25 -1.67
N VAL A 110 -5.79 9.21 -2.22
CA VAL A 110 -4.61 8.97 -3.03
C VAL A 110 -3.63 8.24 -2.12
N ILE A 111 -3.48 6.93 -2.30
CA ILE A 111 -2.36 6.22 -1.70
C ILE A 111 -1.12 6.86 -2.31
N ILE A 112 -0.50 7.69 -1.52
CA ILE A 112 0.72 8.36 -1.90
C ILE A 112 1.76 7.26 -1.95
N GLU A 113 2.10 6.87 -3.16
CA GLU A 113 3.32 6.10 -3.35
C GLU A 113 4.45 6.88 -2.72
N ASN A 114 4.98 6.32 -1.66
CA ASN A 114 6.17 6.86 -1.07
C ASN A 114 7.33 6.56 -2.03
N THR A 115 7.60 7.51 -2.92
CA THR A 115 8.77 7.50 -3.79
C THR A 115 10.01 7.93 -3.00
N GLY A 116 10.05 7.59 -1.70
CA GLY A 116 11.20 7.82 -0.86
C GLY A 116 12.45 7.22 -1.48
N ASP A 117 13.57 7.83 -1.21
CA ASP A 117 14.86 7.33 -1.62
C ASP A 117 15.01 5.85 -1.23
N GLU A 118 15.59 5.05 -2.10
CA GLU A 118 15.76 3.60 -1.91
C GLU A 118 16.55 3.23 -0.65
N GLU A 119 17.30 4.17 -0.08
CA GLU A 119 17.96 4.00 1.22
C GLU A 119 16.96 3.79 2.38
N ASN A 120 15.66 4.08 2.16
CA ASN A 120 14.59 3.97 3.16
C ASN A 120 13.36 3.19 2.66
N SER A 121 13.57 2.12 1.92
CA SER A 121 12.51 1.25 1.39
C SER A 121 11.61 0.60 2.47
N SER A 122 12.05 0.58 3.73
CA SER A 122 11.23 0.18 4.88
C SER A 122 9.96 1.02 5.09
N GLN A 123 9.94 2.22 4.52
CA GLN A 123 8.84 3.17 4.71
C GLN A 123 7.56 2.81 3.95
N GLY A 124 7.68 2.23 2.76
CA GLY A 124 6.51 1.82 1.99
C GLY A 124 5.69 0.73 2.69
N THR A 125 6.35 -0.17 3.40
CA THR A 125 5.69 -1.19 4.24
C THR A 125 4.94 -0.53 5.40
N THR A 126 5.58 0.45 6.05
CA THR A 126 4.98 1.19 7.17
C THR A 126 3.73 1.96 6.75
N VAL A 127 3.76 2.64 5.61
CA VAL A 127 2.60 3.40 5.11
C VAL A 127 1.41 2.49 4.84
N GLY A 128 1.61 1.36 4.17
CA GLY A 128 0.54 0.40 3.92
C GLY A 128 -0.09 -0.13 5.21
N LEU A 129 0.73 -0.47 6.19
CA LEU A 129 0.27 -0.93 7.51
C LEU A 129 -0.49 0.16 8.27
N LEU A 130 0.00 1.40 8.24
CA LEU A 130 -0.66 2.51 8.90
C LEU A 130 -2.02 2.82 8.29
N GLN A 131 -2.12 2.85 6.96
CA GLN A 131 -3.36 3.19 6.26
C GLN A 131 -4.45 2.13 6.40
N SER A 132 -4.07 0.86 6.47
CA SER A 132 -5.01 -0.26 6.63
C SER A 132 -5.24 -0.67 8.09
N SER A 133 -4.51 -0.07 9.04
CA SER A 133 -4.72 -0.32 10.45
C SER A 133 -6.07 0.19 10.91
N GLN A 134 -6.80 -0.63 11.64
CA GLN A 134 -8.01 -0.21 12.37
C GLN A 134 -7.66 0.56 13.66
N ASP A 135 -6.40 0.53 14.07
CA ASP A 135 -5.92 1.32 15.21
C ASP A 135 -5.97 2.82 14.89
N VAL A 136 -6.69 3.57 15.72
CA VAL A 136 -6.92 5.02 15.53
C VAL A 136 -5.61 5.79 15.48
N PHE A 137 -4.63 5.45 16.33
CA PHE A 137 -3.34 6.11 16.37
C PHE A 137 -2.58 5.93 15.05
N ASN A 138 -2.44 4.71 14.57
CA ASN A 138 -1.74 4.42 13.33
C ASN A 138 -2.42 5.10 12.13
N ARG A 139 -3.75 5.12 12.10
CA ARG A 139 -4.51 5.77 11.03
C ARG A 139 -4.30 7.29 11.03
N ILE A 140 -4.36 7.94 12.18
CA ILE A 140 -4.11 9.39 12.29
C ILE A 140 -2.65 9.69 11.93
N ALA A 141 -1.69 8.92 12.44
CA ALA A 141 -0.27 9.11 12.14
C ALA A 141 0.05 8.97 10.64
N SER A 142 -0.68 8.14 9.90
CA SER A 142 -0.50 8.00 8.45
C SER A 142 -0.90 9.26 7.67
N TYR A 143 -1.81 10.07 8.21
CA TYR A 143 -2.25 11.32 7.62
C TYR A 143 -1.32 12.49 7.97
N ASP A 144 -1.07 12.70 9.25
CA ASP A 144 -0.39 13.90 9.75
C ASP A 144 1.09 13.90 9.42
N LEU A 145 1.75 12.79 9.56
CA LEU A 145 3.21 12.72 9.45
C LEU A 145 3.68 12.35 8.05
N GLY A 146 2.75 12.08 7.12
CA GLY A 146 3.12 11.59 5.79
C GLY A 146 3.97 10.33 5.84
N ALA A 147 4.08 9.69 6.98
CA ALA A 147 4.79 8.44 7.28
C ALA A 147 6.25 8.36 6.80
N TYR A 148 6.85 9.44 6.32
CA TYR A 148 8.15 9.41 5.65
C TYR A 148 9.30 8.91 6.53
N TRP A 149 9.28 9.16 7.82
CA TRP A 149 10.27 8.64 8.79
C TRP A 149 9.60 7.95 9.98
N PHE A 150 8.29 7.75 9.87
CA PHE A 150 7.53 7.21 10.96
C PHE A 150 7.73 5.70 11.06
N ARG A 151 8.25 5.28 12.19
CA ARG A 151 8.37 3.86 12.55
C ARG A 151 7.34 3.57 13.62
N PRO A 152 6.25 2.84 13.33
CA PRO A 152 5.27 2.51 14.32
C PRO A 152 5.95 1.86 15.53
N ARG A 153 5.78 2.44 16.70
CA ARG A 153 6.40 1.98 17.95
C ARG A 153 7.94 1.82 17.87
N GLY A 154 8.60 2.57 17.00
CA GLY A 154 10.05 2.49 16.80
C GLY A 154 10.53 1.24 16.05
N ILE A 155 9.65 0.39 15.57
CA ILE A 155 9.99 -0.86 14.89
C ILE A 155 10.47 -0.57 13.46
N ASP A 156 11.57 -1.21 13.06
CA ASP A 156 12.11 -1.09 11.70
C ASP A 156 11.22 -1.86 10.71
N GLY A 157 10.74 -1.20 9.66
CA GLY A 157 9.90 -1.80 8.63
C GLY A 157 10.54 -2.99 7.90
N ARG A 158 11.87 -3.09 7.90
CA ARG A 158 12.59 -4.25 7.34
C ARG A 158 12.36 -5.56 8.11
N THR A 159 11.79 -5.47 9.29
CA THR A 159 11.39 -6.64 10.09
C THR A 159 10.00 -7.15 9.76
N GLY A 160 9.34 -6.58 8.76
CA GLY A 160 8.05 -7.01 8.25
C GLY A 160 8.17 -7.82 6.97
N GLU A 161 7.05 -8.38 6.56
CA GLU A 161 6.93 -9.15 5.32
C GLU A 161 6.00 -8.45 4.34
N THR A 162 6.40 -8.33 3.09
CA THR A 162 5.54 -7.89 1.99
C THR A 162 5.47 -9.00 0.96
N MET A 163 4.28 -9.50 0.74
CA MET A 163 4.03 -10.59 -0.20
C MET A 163 3.14 -10.13 -1.35
N MET A 164 3.36 -10.68 -2.51
CA MET A 164 2.49 -10.51 -3.68
C MET A 164 2.19 -11.89 -4.27
N ASN A 165 0.92 -12.26 -4.27
CA ASN A 165 0.46 -13.58 -4.75
C ASN A 165 1.20 -14.77 -4.11
N GLY A 166 1.49 -14.69 -2.81
CA GLY A 166 2.20 -15.74 -2.09
C GLY A 166 3.73 -15.74 -2.25
N VAL A 167 4.30 -14.78 -3.00
CA VAL A 167 5.75 -14.61 -3.14
C VAL A 167 6.22 -13.46 -2.28
N SER A 168 7.28 -13.68 -1.49
CA SER A 168 7.95 -12.60 -0.76
C SER A 168 8.60 -11.61 -1.73
N MET A 169 8.33 -10.33 -1.52
CA MET A 169 8.92 -9.22 -2.28
C MET A 169 10.06 -8.56 -1.52
N VAL A 170 10.43 -9.13 -0.38
CA VAL A 170 11.56 -8.66 0.44
C VAL A 170 12.87 -9.13 -0.18
N LYS A 171 13.81 -8.24 -0.36
CA LYS A 171 15.15 -8.58 -0.84
C LYS A 171 15.93 -9.34 0.22
N SER A 172 16.52 -10.45 -0.16
CA SER A 172 17.28 -11.31 0.75
C SER A 172 18.62 -10.70 1.21
N ASP A 173 19.15 -9.72 0.47
CA ASP A 173 20.44 -9.08 0.75
C ASP A 173 20.34 -7.99 1.83
N ASN A 174 19.22 -7.29 1.92
CA ASN A 174 19.10 -6.12 2.79
C ASN A 174 17.75 -5.98 3.54
N GLY A 175 16.81 -6.90 3.34
CA GLY A 175 15.50 -6.87 4.00
C GLY A 175 14.55 -5.79 3.47
N ASN A 176 14.90 -5.11 2.40
CA ASN A 176 14.11 -4.02 1.83
C ASN A 176 13.15 -4.50 0.73
N VAL A 177 12.11 -3.73 0.49
CA VAL A 177 11.14 -3.96 -0.59
C VAL A 177 11.28 -2.85 -1.63
N ASP A 178 11.48 -3.22 -2.90
CA ASP A 178 11.53 -2.26 -4.00
C ASP A 178 10.14 -1.95 -4.54
N PHE A 179 9.43 -1.05 -3.86
CA PHE A 179 8.12 -0.60 -4.29
C PHE A 179 8.12 0.07 -5.67
N SER A 180 9.28 0.54 -6.15
CA SER A 180 9.44 1.10 -7.49
C SER A 180 9.11 0.09 -8.59
N ASN A 181 9.28 -1.22 -8.34
CA ASN A 181 9.06 -2.28 -9.33
C ASN A 181 7.61 -2.44 -9.76
N TRP A 182 6.67 -1.95 -8.95
CA TRP A 182 5.24 -1.86 -9.28
C TRP A 182 4.66 -0.47 -9.06
N GLY A 183 5.55 0.52 -9.07
CA GLY A 183 5.17 1.91 -8.92
C GLY A 183 4.24 2.38 -10.04
N GLY A 184 3.18 3.14 -9.70
CA GLY A 184 2.16 3.58 -10.64
C GLY A 184 1.04 2.57 -10.92
N LEU A 185 1.15 1.34 -10.41
CA LEU A 185 0.12 0.30 -10.51
C LEU A 185 -0.87 0.34 -9.33
N ASN A 186 -1.21 1.54 -8.85
CA ASN A 186 -2.02 1.73 -7.64
C ASN A 186 -3.37 1.01 -7.71
N GLU A 187 -4.01 1.02 -8.87
CA GLU A 187 -5.32 0.36 -9.05
C GLU A 187 -5.23 -1.17 -9.00
N ILE A 188 -4.01 -1.72 -9.12
CA ILE A 188 -3.73 -3.16 -8.98
C ILE A 188 -3.34 -3.49 -7.54
N THR A 189 -2.57 -2.62 -6.88
CA THR A 189 -1.99 -2.90 -5.56
C THR A 189 -2.71 -2.17 -4.42
N ARG A 190 -3.86 -1.56 -4.69
CA ARG A 190 -4.55 -0.60 -3.82
C ARG A 190 -5.07 -1.18 -2.51
N TYR A 191 -5.47 -2.44 -2.50
CA TYR A 191 -6.14 -3.06 -1.36
C TYR A 191 -5.30 -4.22 -0.81
N PRO A 192 -4.22 -3.91 -0.08
CA PRO A 192 -3.47 -4.97 0.57
C PRO A 192 -4.24 -5.50 1.77
N GLU A 193 -4.15 -6.78 2.00
CA GLU A 193 -4.48 -7.37 3.29
C GLU A 193 -3.30 -7.15 4.24
N THR A 194 -3.58 -6.73 5.46
CA THR A 194 -2.52 -6.40 6.40
C THR A 194 -2.75 -7.01 7.77
N ALA A 195 -1.68 -7.52 8.35
CA ALA A 195 -1.63 -7.92 9.75
C ALA A 195 -0.54 -7.10 10.44
N ALA A 196 -0.93 -6.22 11.36
CA ALA A 196 0.00 -5.33 12.04
C ALA A 196 0.71 -6.03 13.21
N ASN A 197 2.00 -5.75 13.38
CA ASN A 197 2.82 -6.31 14.45
C ASN A 197 2.78 -7.86 14.45
N HIS A 198 2.41 -8.46 15.57
CA HIS A 198 2.30 -9.92 15.74
C HIS A 198 0.88 -10.46 15.55
N ALA A 199 0.01 -9.70 14.87
CA ALA A 199 -1.33 -10.21 14.54
C ALA A 199 -1.23 -11.44 13.62
N PRO A 200 -2.12 -12.42 13.79
CA PRO A 200 -2.13 -13.60 12.93
C PRO A 200 -2.30 -13.23 11.46
N SER A 201 -1.58 -13.90 10.59
CA SER A 201 -1.70 -13.78 9.14
C SER A 201 -1.87 -15.16 8.52
N GLU A 202 -2.72 -15.27 7.51
CA GLU A 202 -2.89 -16.52 6.74
C GLU A 202 -1.74 -16.74 5.75
N TYR A 203 -0.93 -15.71 5.46
CA TYR A 203 0.03 -15.72 4.37
C TYR A 203 1.47 -15.89 4.81
N ALA A 204 1.80 -15.50 6.03
CA ALA A 204 3.17 -15.56 6.54
C ALA A 204 3.16 -15.69 8.06
N PHE A 205 4.29 -16.15 8.61
CA PHE A 205 4.50 -16.16 10.07
C PHE A 205 4.63 -14.73 10.66
N GLY A 206 4.69 -13.73 9.77
CA GLY A 206 4.80 -12.33 10.13
C GLY A 206 6.23 -11.93 10.51
N GLY A 207 6.34 -10.68 10.91
CA GLY A 207 7.55 -10.07 11.43
C GLY A 207 7.17 -9.06 12.49
N ALA A 208 8.15 -8.47 13.17
CA ALA A 208 7.86 -7.50 14.23
C ALA A 208 7.05 -6.31 13.75
N SER A 209 7.20 -5.88 12.49
CA SER A 209 6.40 -4.79 11.89
C SER A 209 5.14 -5.25 11.15
N GLY A 210 4.89 -6.57 11.07
CA GLY A 210 3.68 -7.13 10.48
C GLY A 210 3.84 -7.64 9.05
N VAL A 211 2.71 -7.91 8.39
CA VAL A 211 2.62 -8.50 7.05
C VAL A 211 1.74 -7.63 6.16
N ILE A 212 2.16 -7.40 4.94
CA ILE A 212 1.36 -6.84 3.86
C ILE A 212 1.23 -7.91 2.78
N PHE A 213 0.03 -8.30 2.45
CA PHE A 213 -0.26 -9.22 1.35
C PHE A 213 -1.02 -8.50 0.25
N LYS A 214 -0.54 -8.62 -0.98
CA LYS A 214 -1.17 -8.06 -2.18
C LYS A 214 -1.63 -9.19 -3.08
N ASN A 215 -2.94 -9.28 -3.25
CA ASN A 215 -3.55 -10.17 -4.22
C ASN A 215 -3.75 -9.41 -5.54
N THR A 216 -3.19 -9.92 -6.63
CA THR A 216 -3.31 -9.31 -7.96
C THR A 216 -4.01 -10.23 -8.97
N ASN A 217 -4.87 -11.13 -8.50
CA ASN A 217 -5.67 -11.99 -9.34
C ASN A 217 -6.65 -11.19 -10.19
N ALA A 218 -6.79 -11.58 -11.46
CA ALA A 218 -7.56 -10.81 -12.42
C ALA A 218 -9.06 -10.70 -12.08
N SER A 219 -9.62 -11.68 -11.37
CA SER A 219 -11.04 -11.70 -10.99
C SER A 219 -11.38 -10.81 -9.79
N GLU A 220 -10.37 -10.39 -9.00
CA GLU A 220 -10.57 -9.57 -7.80
C GLU A 220 -10.93 -8.12 -8.12
N TYR A 221 -10.68 -7.67 -9.34
CA TYR A 221 -10.94 -6.29 -9.73
C TYR A 221 -12.35 -6.13 -10.29
N ARG A 222 -12.95 -4.98 -10.00
CA ARG A 222 -14.25 -4.61 -10.55
C ARG A 222 -14.19 -4.65 -12.08
N LYS A 223 -15.12 -5.40 -12.69
CA LYS A 223 -15.28 -5.50 -14.14
C LYS A 223 -15.53 -4.13 -14.77
N GLY A 224 -14.90 -3.90 -15.89
CA GLY A 224 -15.10 -2.71 -16.71
C GLY A 224 -13.81 -1.97 -16.99
N PHE A 225 -13.99 -0.76 -17.53
CA PHE A 225 -12.91 0.17 -17.87
C PHE A 225 -12.81 1.26 -16.79
N GLN A 226 -11.61 1.58 -16.39
CA GLN A 226 -11.32 2.68 -15.48
C GLN A 226 -10.22 3.55 -16.05
N ALA A 227 -10.47 4.85 -16.12
CA ALA A 227 -9.48 5.86 -16.45
C ALA A 227 -9.30 6.78 -15.25
N THR A 228 -8.06 7.08 -14.91
CA THR A 228 -7.72 7.98 -13.80
C THR A 228 -6.71 9.00 -14.28
N TYR A 229 -6.96 10.27 -13.98
CA TYR A 229 -5.97 11.34 -14.08
C TYR A 229 -5.88 12.09 -12.77
N SER A 230 -4.65 12.32 -12.29
CA SER A 230 -4.40 12.97 -11.01
C SER A 230 -3.33 14.04 -11.16
N LEU A 231 -3.55 15.16 -10.50
CA LEU A 231 -2.56 16.22 -10.28
C LEU A 231 -2.03 16.11 -8.86
N THR A 232 -0.73 16.26 -8.68
CA THR A 232 -0.08 16.23 -7.37
C THR A 232 0.96 17.34 -7.26
N ASN A 233 1.30 17.73 -6.05
CA ASN A 233 2.35 18.68 -5.74
C ASN A 233 3.59 18.00 -5.14
N ARG A 234 3.98 16.84 -5.68
CA ARG A 234 5.08 16.01 -5.16
C ARG A 234 6.22 15.87 -6.17
N ASN A 235 6.94 14.76 -6.12
CA ASN A 235 8.05 14.49 -7.04
C ASN A 235 7.60 14.41 -8.51
N TYR A 236 6.34 14.03 -8.75
CA TYR A 236 5.66 14.17 -10.03
C TYR A 236 4.38 14.98 -9.85
N ASN A 237 3.97 15.71 -10.86
CA ASN A 237 2.75 16.53 -10.83
C ASN A 237 1.61 15.94 -11.67
N ASN A 238 1.90 14.97 -12.51
CA ASN A 238 0.87 14.35 -13.35
C ASN A 238 0.94 12.84 -13.24
N ARG A 239 -0.22 12.21 -13.14
CA ARG A 239 -0.40 10.77 -13.25
C ARG A 239 -1.62 10.47 -14.12
N ALA A 240 -1.45 9.57 -15.07
CA ALA A 240 -2.56 9.02 -15.86
C ALA A 240 -2.50 7.49 -15.80
N SER A 241 -3.65 6.84 -15.69
CA SER A 241 -3.74 5.39 -15.75
C SER A 241 -5.02 4.93 -16.42
N LEU A 242 -4.93 3.77 -17.08
CA LEU A 242 -6.05 3.08 -17.73
C LEU A 242 -6.02 1.63 -17.29
N ARG A 243 -7.16 1.11 -16.85
CA ARG A 243 -7.34 -0.30 -16.51
C ARG A 243 -8.57 -0.87 -17.15
N TYR A 244 -8.46 -2.06 -17.68
CA TYR A 244 -9.59 -2.86 -18.12
C TYR A 244 -9.60 -4.19 -17.41
N THR A 245 -10.74 -4.63 -16.92
CA THR A 245 -10.96 -5.92 -16.28
C THR A 245 -12.19 -6.58 -16.90
N SER A 246 -12.03 -7.82 -17.38
CA SER A 246 -13.15 -8.57 -17.97
C SER A 246 -14.14 -9.10 -16.91
N GLY A 247 -13.70 -9.27 -15.68
CA GLY A 247 -14.33 -10.14 -14.70
C GLY A 247 -14.24 -11.62 -15.12
N MET A 248 -14.63 -12.53 -14.24
CA MET A 248 -14.68 -13.97 -14.56
C MET A 248 -15.83 -14.24 -15.53
N ASN A 249 -15.52 -14.87 -16.66
CA ASN A 249 -16.51 -15.26 -17.64
C ASN A 249 -17.05 -16.69 -17.38
N LYS A 250 -18.09 -17.08 -18.13
CA LYS A 250 -18.73 -18.41 -17.99
C LYS A 250 -17.78 -19.59 -18.23
N ASN A 251 -16.70 -19.36 -18.96
CA ASN A 251 -15.68 -20.38 -19.26
C ASN A 251 -14.55 -20.38 -18.22
N GLY A 252 -14.68 -19.62 -17.11
CA GLY A 252 -13.70 -19.54 -16.04
C GLY A 252 -12.45 -18.74 -16.38
N TRP A 253 -12.52 -17.78 -17.31
CA TRP A 253 -11.41 -16.86 -17.61
C TRP A 253 -11.67 -15.47 -17.06
N ALA A 254 -10.66 -14.85 -16.49
CA ALA A 254 -10.62 -13.42 -16.18
C ALA A 254 -9.32 -12.80 -16.69
N PHE A 255 -9.42 -11.54 -17.14
CA PHE A 255 -8.29 -10.77 -17.65
C PHE A 255 -8.31 -9.37 -17.06
N THR A 256 -7.14 -8.90 -16.66
CA THR A 256 -6.94 -7.50 -16.23
C THR A 256 -5.70 -6.95 -16.89
N VAL A 257 -5.84 -5.80 -17.54
CA VAL A 257 -4.74 -5.07 -18.17
C VAL A 257 -4.75 -3.65 -17.62
N MET A 258 -3.57 -3.14 -17.27
CA MET A 258 -3.40 -1.75 -16.83
C MET A 258 -2.16 -1.13 -17.44
N GLY A 259 -2.27 0.14 -17.83
CA GLY A 259 -1.16 1.01 -18.19
C GLY A 259 -1.21 2.29 -17.37
N ALA A 260 -0.06 2.81 -16.96
CA ALA A 260 0.05 4.04 -16.18
C ALA A 260 1.28 4.85 -16.60
N ARG A 261 1.22 6.16 -16.43
CA ARG A 261 2.35 7.08 -16.53
C ARG A 261 2.31 8.10 -15.40
N ARG A 262 3.49 8.41 -14.83
CA ARG A 262 3.71 9.48 -13.86
C ARG A 262 4.83 10.35 -14.38
N TRP A 263 4.62 11.68 -14.43
CA TRP A 263 5.64 12.56 -14.99
C TRP A 263 5.63 13.97 -14.39
N ALA A 264 6.79 14.57 -14.39
CA ALA A 264 7.03 15.97 -14.14
C ALA A 264 8.26 16.41 -14.91
N GLN A 265 8.21 17.57 -15.55
CA GLN A 265 9.42 18.25 -16.04
C GLN A 265 10.21 18.81 -14.86
N GLU A 266 9.50 19.31 -13.85
CA GLU A 266 10.01 19.70 -12.56
C GLU A 266 8.98 19.35 -11.48
N GLY A 267 9.45 18.65 -10.44
CA GLY A 267 8.64 18.31 -9.27
C GLY A 267 8.55 19.48 -8.28
N ILE A 268 8.12 19.19 -7.04
CA ILE A 268 8.04 20.21 -6.00
C ILE A 268 9.41 20.78 -5.62
N GLN A 269 10.47 19.99 -5.76
CA GLN A 269 11.85 20.42 -5.52
C GLN A 269 12.48 20.90 -6.82
N GLU A 270 13.21 22.01 -6.77
CA GLU A 270 13.87 22.63 -7.93
C GLU A 270 14.80 21.64 -8.64
N GLY A 271 14.81 21.68 -9.97
CA GLY A 271 15.72 20.86 -10.81
C GLY A 271 15.44 19.36 -10.77
N THR A 272 14.36 18.93 -10.09
CA THR A 272 13.95 17.53 -10.14
C THR A 272 13.08 17.25 -11.36
N PHE A 273 13.22 16.07 -11.93
CA PHE A 273 12.31 15.57 -12.96
C PHE A 273 11.85 14.16 -12.62
N TYR A 274 10.73 13.74 -13.21
CA TYR A 274 10.18 12.42 -13.01
C TYR A 274 9.55 11.91 -14.31
N ASP A 275 9.92 10.71 -14.76
CA ASP A 275 9.27 10.02 -15.87
C ASP A 275 9.26 8.53 -15.58
N ALA A 276 8.06 8.00 -15.36
CA ALA A 276 7.86 6.61 -15.00
C ALA A 276 6.58 6.07 -15.64
N TYR A 277 6.65 4.82 -16.03
CA TYR A 277 5.54 4.08 -16.61
C TYR A 277 5.18 2.91 -15.69
N GLY A 278 4.01 2.34 -15.88
CA GLY A 278 3.58 1.12 -15.24
C GLY A 278 2.78 0.29 -16.23
N GLY A 279 3.00 -1.01 -16.25
CA GLY A 279 2.25 -1.96 -17.04
C GLY A 279 1.92 -3.19 -16.22
N PHE A 280 0.69 -3.69 -16.33
CA PHE A 280 0.23 -4.91 -15.68
C PHE A 280 -0.63 -5.73 -16.65
N LEU A 281 -0.41 -7.03 -16.65
CA LEU A 281 -1.24 -8.04 -17.30
C LEU A 281 -1.51 -9.17 -16.30
N GLY A 282 -2.77 -9.38 -15.97
CA GLY A 282 -3.25 -10.50 -15.17
C GLY A 282 -4.16 -11.40 -15.99
N ILE A 283 -3.91 -12.69 -15.96
CA ILE A 283 -4.72 -13.72 -16.60
C ILE A 283 -5.03 -14.74 -15.52
N GLU A 284 -6.31 -15.06 -15.37
CA GLU A 284 -6.76 -16.06 -14.42
C GLU A 284 -7.64 -17.09 -15.11
N LYS A 285 -7.42 -18.35 -14.80
CA LYS A 285 -8.19 -19.47 -15.28
C LYS A 285 -8.67 -20.33 -14.12
N LYS A 286 -9.95 -20.29 -13.85
CA LYS A 286 -10.63 -21.29 -13.02
C LYS A 286 -10.83 -22.54 -13.86
N ILE A 287 -10.05 -23.59 -13.59
CA ILE A 287 -10.12 -24.88 -14.31
C ILE A 287 -11.37 -25.64 -13.87
N ASN A 288 -11.59 -25.68 -12.56
CA ASN A 288 -12.76 -26.26 -11.90
C ASN A 288 -12.93 -25.61 -10.51
N ASP A 289 -13.83 -26.12 -9.67
CA ASP A 289 -14.05 -25.56 -8.32
C ASP A 289 -12.90 -25.82 -7.35
N ALA A 290 -11.98 -26.70 -7.70
CA ALA A 290 -10.81 -27.03 -6.89
C ALA A 290 -9.52 -26.33 -7.36
N HIS A 291 -9.41 -25.96 -8.65
CA HIS A 291 -8.17 -25.41 -9.22
C HIS A 291 -8.37 -24.08 -9.92
N THR A 292 -7.54 -23.11 -9.55
CA THR A 292 -7.43 -21.80 -10.23
C THR A 292 -5.96 -21.52 -10.50
N ILE A 293 -5.62 -21.23 -11.76
CA ILE A 293 -4.28 -20.81 -12.17
C ILE A 293 -4.30 -19.33 -12.52
N THR A 294 -3.30 -18.61 -12.03
CA THR A 294 -3.11 -17.19 -12.31
C THR A 294 -1.73 -16.95 -12.92
N LEU A 295 -1.67 -16.10 -13.94
CA LEU A 295 -0.43 -15.57 -14.51
C LEU A 295 -0.48 -14.07 -14.45
N ASN A 296 0.51 -13.46 -13.78
CA ASN A 296 0.67 -12.02 -13.67
C ASN A 296 2.03 -11.59 -14.23
N ALA A 297 2.02 -10.55 -15.04
CA ALA A 297 3.23 -9.90 -15.54
C ALA A 297 3.12 -8.40 -15.32
N PHE A 298 4.14 -7.79 -14.72
CA PHE A 298 4.15 -6.37 -14.47
C PHE A 298 5.54 -5.77 -14.51
N ALA A 299 5.59 -4.50 -14.83
CA ALA A 299 6.82 -3.73 -14.89
C ALA A 299 6.53 -2.25 -14.67
N SER A 300 7.47 -1.57 -14.03
CA SER A 300 7.37 -0.13 -13.80
C SER A 300 8.71 0.56 -14.08
N PRO A 301 9.08 0.73 -15.37
CA PRO A 301 10.28 1.47 -15.72
C PRO A 301 10.19 2.92 -15.25
N TYR A 302 11.27 3.42 -14.67
CA TYR A 302 11.34 4.79 -14.21
C TYR A 302 12.71 5.44 -14.47
N ARG A 303 12.69 6.75 -14.61
CA ARG A 303 13.85 7.62 -14.59
C ARG A 303 13.48 8.91 -13.85
N ARG A 304 14.21 9.21 -12.78
CA ARG A 304 13.96 10.39 -11.95
C ARG A 304 15.23 10.96 -11.36
N SER A 305 15.19 12.23 -11.03
CA SER A 305 16.17 12.85 -10.15
C SER A 305 15.73 12.77 -8.69
N THR A 306 16.66 12.97 -7.79
CA THR A 306 16.42 13.06 -6.35
C THR A 306 16.75 14.45 -5.83
N SER A 307 16.17 14.81 -4.71
CA SER A 307 16.44 16.07 -3.99
C SER A 307 17.48 15.86 -2.90
N SER A 308 18.18 16.93 -2.55
CA SER A 308 19.13 16.96 -1.45
C SER A 308 18.42 17.17 -0.11
N PRO A 309 18.88 16.53 0.96
CA PRO A 309 18.59 17.02 2.30
C PRO A 309 19.29 18.37 2.49
N SER A 310 18.66 19.28 3.21
CA SER A 310 19.20 20.61 3.49
C SER A 310 19.06 20.95 4.97
N THR A 311 19.92 21.82 5.48
CA THR A 311 19.83 22.36 6.84
C THR A 311 18.79 23.47 6.91
N GLN A 312 18.36 23.84 8.13
CA GLN A 312 17.45 24.97 8.33
C GLN A 312 18.03 26.26 7.76
N GLU A 313 19.32 26.52 7.97
CA GLU A 313 20.02 27.68 7.41
C GLU A 313 19.84 27.80 5.89
N VAL A 314 19.95 26.69 5.16
CA VAL A 314 19.75 26.66 3.71
C VAL A 314 18.31 26.98 3.34
N TYR A 315 17.35 26.42 4.09
CA TYR A 315 15.93 26.72 3.88
C TYR A 315 15.57 28.17 4.19
N ASP A 316 16.23 28.78 5.19
CA ASP A 316 16.03 30.19 5.52
C ASP A 316 16.49 31.13 4.40
N TYR A 317 17.57 30.76 3.67
CA TYR A 317 18.03 31.55 2.52
C TYR A 317 17.26 31.27 1.22
N ARG A 318 16.86 30.01 0.97
CA ARG A 318 16.38 29.59 -0.35
C ARG A 318 14.96 29.02 -0.37
N GLY A 319 14.36 28.84 0.79
CA GLY A 319 13.03 28.25 0.93
C GLY A 319 13.02 26.72 0.83
N VAL A 320 11.88 26.14 1.16
CA VAL A 320 11.69 24.69 1.31
C VAL A 320 11.70 23.89 -0.01
N HIS A 321 11.62 24.56 -1.15
CA HIS A 321 11.68 23.93 -2.47
C HIS A 321 13.08 23.85 -3.05
N TYR A 322 14.06 24.42 -2.37
CA TYR A 322 15.44 24.39 -2.81
C TYR A 322 16.01 22.98 -2.85
N ASN A 323 16.86 22.75 -3.84
CA ASN A 323 17.59 21.49 -4.07
C ASN A 323 18.99 21.79 -4.61
N SER A 324 20.02 21.29 -3.94
CA SER A 324 21.41 21.51 -4.34
C SER A 324 21.91 20.53 -5.41
N TYR A 325 21.13 19.51 -5.79
CA TYR A 325 21.59 18.45 -6.68
C TYR A 325 21.44 18.76 -8.18
N TRP A 326 21.36 20.01 -8.55
CA TRP A 326 21.22 20.39 -9.95
C TRP A 326 21.95 21.71 -10.26
N GLY A 327 22.14 21.94 -11.53
CA GLY A 327 22.66 23.18 -12.06
C GLY A 327 22.41 23.27 -13.56
N TRP A 328 22.78 24.41 -14.15
CA TRP A 328 22.65 24.63 -15.58
C TRP A 328 23.88 24.06 -16.32
N GLN A 329 23.64 23.39 -17.44
CA GLN A 329 24.62 22.98 -18.42
C GLN A 329 24.06 23.18 -19.83
N ASP A 330 24.72 23.94 -20.67
CA ASP A 330 24.27 24.26 -22.04
C ASP A 330 22.81 24.71 -22.11
N GLY A 331 22.37 25.57 -21.17
CA GLY A 331 21.01 26.09 -21.08
C GLY A 331 19.95 25.08 -20.62
N LYS A 332 20.35 23.88 -20.18
CA LYS A 332 19.45 22.85 -19.65
C LYS A 332 19.71 22.58 -18.18
N LYS A 333 18.64 22.31 -17.43
CA LYS A 333 18.74 21.82 -16.06
C LYS A 333 19.30 20.40 -16.06
N ARG A 334 20.40 20.18 -15.35
CA ARG A 334 21.04 18.88 -15.18
C ARG A 334 21.11 18.53 -13.71
N SER A 335 20.57 17.38 -13.34
CA SER A 335 20.69 16.84 -11.99
C SER A 335 21.93 15.96 -11.86
N GLU A 336 22.63 16.07 -10.74
CA GLU A 336 23.77 15.19 -10.40
C GLU A 336 23.31 13.80 -9.99
N ARG A 337 22.09 13.67 -9.42
CA ARG A 337 21.57 12.41 -8.90
C ARG A 337 20.37 11.95 -9.71
N VAL A 338 20.63 11.02 -10.61
CA VAL A 338 19.58 10.41 -11.42
C VAL A 338 19.50 8.93 -11.09
N ARG A 339 18.30 8.47 -10.82
CA ARG A 339 17.97 7.06 -10.66
C ARG A 339 17.11 6.58 -11.81
N ALA A 340 17.36 5.38 -12.29
CA ALA A 340 16.55 4.73 -13.30
C ALA A 340 16.50 3.23 -13.04
N GLY A 341 15.34 2.63 -13.21
CA GLY A 341 15.16 1.21 -12.99
C GLY A 341 14.20 0.62 -14.02
N PHE A 342 14.43 -0.65 -14.32
CA PHE A 342 13.52 -1.50 -15.07
C PHE A 342 13.72 -2.95 -14.62
N GLN A 343 12.81 -3.44 -13.81
CA GLN A 343 12.83 -4.79 -13.23
C GLN A 343 11.47 -5.45 -13.39
N PRO A 344 11.15 -5.97 -14.59
CA PRO A 344 9.90 -6.68 -14.82
C PRO A 344 9.84 -7.96 -13.98
N ILE A 345 8.62 -8.31 -13.60
CA ILE A 345 8.28 -9.47 -12.78
C ILE A 345 7.19 -10.26 -13.48
N VAL A 346 7.37 -11.58 -13.54
CA VAL A 346 6.35 -12.53 -13.98
C VAL A 346 6.12 -13.53 -12.86
N GLN A 347 4.87 -13.73 -12.51
CA GLN A 347 4.45 -14.66 -11.47
C GLN A 347 3.39 -15.59 -12.00
N MET A 348 3.50 -16.87 -11.66
CA MET A 348 2.49 -17.88 -11.88
C MET A 348 2.09 -18.49 -10.54
N GLN A 349 0.79 -18.63 -10.32
CA GLN A 349 0.25 -19.21 -9.09
C GLN A 349 -0.79 -20.26 -9.45
N ASP A 350 -0.75 -21.39 -8.76
CA ASP A 350 -1.79 -22.40 -8.72
C ASP A 350 -2.41 -22.42 -7.32
N PHE A 351 -3.70 -22.24 -7.26
CA PHE A 351 -4.48 -22.39 -6.04
C PHE A 351 -5.30 -23.68 -6.15
N TRP A 352 -4.96 -24.65 -5.29
CA TRP A 352 -5.62 -25.95 -5.25
C TRP A 352 -6.37 -26.16 -3.92
N LYS A 353 -7.68 -26.20 -3.97
CA LYS A 353 -8.54 -26.62 -2.87
C LYS A 353 -8.63 -28.15 -2.84
N ILE A 354 -7.76 -28.79 -2.06
CA ILE A 354 -7.65 -30.26 -1.98
C ILE A 354 -8.93 -30.86 -1.41
N ASN A 355 -9.46 -30.25 -0.36
CA ASN A 355 -10.73 -30.63 0.28
C ASN A 355 -11.29 -29.44 1.10
N LYS A 356 -12.38 -29.63 1.87
CA LYS A 356 -13.00 -28.60 2.69
C LYS A 356 -12.08 -27.99 3.79
N LYS A 357 -11.03 -28.72 4.19
CA LYS A 357 -10.14 -28.34 5.31
C LYS A 357 -8.72 -28.00 4.85
N SER A 358 -8.37 -28.26 3.60
CA SER A 358 -7.00 -28.17 3.10
C SER A 358 -6.96 -27.50 1.75
N SER A 359 -6.12 -26.49 1.62
CA SER A 359 -5.80 -25.82 0.35
C SER A 359 -4.29 -25.70 0.21
N LEU A 360 -3.81 -25.66 -1.01
CA LEU A 360 -2.42 -25.45 -1.36
C LEU A 360 -2.33 -24.31 -2.36
N ALA A 361 -1.53 -23.30 -2.03
CA ALA A 361 -1.15 -22.25 -2.96
C ALA A 361 0.32 -22.44 -3.34
N THR A 362 0.59 -22.61 -4.63
CA THR A 362 1.95 -22.74 -5.17
C THR A 362 2.21 -21.55 -6.06
N ALA A 363 3.29 -20.82 -5.79
CA ALA A 363 3.66 -19.65 -6.58
C ALA A 363 5.11 -19.75 -7.07
N ILE A 364 5.35 -19.33 -8.31
CA ILE A 364 6.66 -19.18 -8.92
C ILE A 364 6.77 -17.74 -9.42
N SER A 365 7.88 -17.10 -9.14
CA SER A 365 8.16 -15.74 -9.60
C SER A 365 9.52 -15.67 -10.25
N TYR A 366 9.62 -14.90 -11.32
CA TYR A 366 10.87 -14.58 -11.98
C TYR A 366 10.98 -13.07 -12.19
N GLN A 367 12.04 -12.49 -11.69
CA GLN A 367 12.35 -11.07 -11.81
C GLN A 367 13.72 -10.92 -12.45
N TRP A 368 13.84 -9.94 -13.35
CA TRP A 368 15.12 -9.60 -13.98
C TRP A 368 15.20 -8.09 -14.24
N GLY A 369 16.34 -7.60 -14.64
CA GLY A 369 16.46 -6.19 -15.02
C GLY A 369 17.64 -5.48 -14.39
N LYS A 370 17.56 -4.16 -14.32
CA LYS A 370 18.67 -3.29 -13.87
C LYS A 370 18.13 -2.08 -13.12
N ASP A 371 18.83 -1.72 -12.05
CA ASP A 371 18.77 -0.41 -11.42
C ASP A 371 20.04 0.37 -11.69
N LYS A 372 19.90 1.68 -11.87
CA LYS A 372 20.98 2.62 -12.12
C LYS A 372 20.87 3.77 -11.15
N SER A 373 22.00 4.12 -10.53
CA SER A 373 22.15 5.34 -9.74
C SER A 373 23.35 6.11 -10.25
N ALA A 374 23.11 7.34 -10.71
CA ALA A 374 24.17 8.24 -11.11
C ALA A 374 24.44 9.25 -9.99
N ARG A 375 25.71 9.52 -9.77
CA ARG A 375 26.20 10.57 -8.87
C ARG A 375 27.30 11.35 -9.59
N LEU A 376 27.44 12.60 -9.17
CA LEU A 376 28.57 13.41 -9.64
C LEU A 376 29.87 12.82 -9.11
N ASP A 377 30.82 12.57 -10.01
CA ASP A 377 32.21 12.30 -9.67
C ASP A 377 32.98 13.64 -9.59
N TRP A 378 33.63 13.87 -8.45
CA TRP A 378 34.37 15.09 -8.18
C TRP A 378 35.70 14.84 -7.46
N GLN A 379 36.22 13.63 -7.57
CA GLN A 379 37.52 13.28 -6.99
C GLN A 379 38.62 14.16 -7.58
N GLY A 380 39.44 14.75 -6.74
CA GLY A 380 40.52 15.63 -7.16
C GLY A 380 40.17 17.13 -7.25
N VAL A 381 38.92 17.50 -7.10
CA VAL A 381 38.47 18.89 -7.06
C VAL A 381 37.78 19.21 -5.73
N GLN A 382 37.52 20.49 -5.44
CA GLN A 382 36.74 20.89 -4.29
C GLN A 382 35.31 20.31 -4.35
N ASN A 383 34.71 20.06 -3.17
CA ASN A 383 33.34 19.61 -3.12
C ASN A 383 32.39 20.58 -3.84
N PRO A 384 31.78 20.17 -4.96
CA PRO A 384 30.97 21.08 -5.79
C PRO A 384 29.55 21.27 -5.26
N SER A 385 29.18 20.62 -4.16
CA SER A 385 27.85 20.77 -3.56
C SER A 385 27.73 22.16 -2.91
N PRO A 386 26.79 22.99 -3.33
CA PRO A 386 26.56 24.28 -2.68
C PRO A 386 26.27 24.18 -1.18
N THR A 387 25.61 23.07 -0.77
CA THR A 387 25.24 22.80 0.64
C THR A 387 26.32 22.05 1.42
N TYR A 388 27.55 21.96 0.89
CA TYR A 388 28.65 21.43 1.68
C TYR A 388 28.88 22.33 2.90
N TYR A 389 28.91 21.77 4.10
CA TYR A 389 28.88 22.54 5.34
C TYR A 389 29.94 23.63 5.44
N ARG A 390 31.13 23.40 4.83
CA ARG A 390 32.23 24.41 4.79
C ARG A 390 31.97 25.60 3.86
N TRP A 391 30.92 25.53 3.03
CA TRP A 391 30.54 26.62 2.14
C TRP A 391 29.39 27.46 2.70
N LEU A 392 28.85 27.06 3.86
CA LEU A 392 27.76 27.80 4.51
C LEU A 392 28.28 28.98 5.36
N PRO A 393 27.55 30.09 5.44
CA PRO A 393 27.91 31.22 6.29
C PRO A 393 28.20 30.84 7.74
N SER A 394 27.36 30.00 8.32
CA SER A 394 27.52 29.52 9.71
C SER A 394 28.85 28.84 10.01
N TYR A 395 29.47 28.18 9.02
CA TYR A 395 30.78 27.59 9.20
C TYR A 395 31.85 28.68 9.43
N TYR A 396 31.90 29.68 8.57
CA TYR A 396 32.90 30.76 8.69
C TYR A 396 32.69 31.64 9.93
N ASP A 397 31.43 31.87 10.30
CA ASP A 397 31.06 32.61 11.51
C ASP A 397 31.52 31.88 12.81
N SER A 398 31.67 30.58 12.76
CA SER A 398 32.14 29.75 13.88
C SER A 398 33.67 29.80 14.08
N LEU A 399 34.43 30.40 13.17
CA LEU A 399 35.90 30.46 13.18
C LEU A 399 36.41 31.78 13.74
N ASP A 400 37.72 31.84 14.09
CA ASP A 400 38.40 33.09 14.33
C ASP A 400 38.31 33.97 13.06
N PRO A 401 37.83 35.22 13.14
CA PRO A 401 37.66 36.11 11.98
C PRO A 401 38.92 36.27 11.13
N ASN A 402 40.11 36.17 11.74
CA ASN A 402 41.41 36.32 11.07
C ASN A 402 41.99 34.97 10.62
N ALA A 403 41.34 33.86 10.89
CA ALA A 403 41.80 32.52 10.45
C ALA A 403 41.91 32.49 8.92
N SER A 404 43.01 31.93 8.41
CA SER A 404 43.19 31.68 6.99
C SER A 404 42.38 30.50 6.55
N VAL A 405 41.42 30.68 5.62
CA VAL A 405 40.50 29.68 5.11
C VAL A 405 40.40 29.75 3.59
N VAL A 406 39.81 28.72 2.99
CA VAL A 406 39.42 28.73 1.58
C VAL A 406 37.95 29.13 1.49
N ASP A 407 37.65 30.13 0.71
CA ASP A 407 36.26 30.56 0.46
C ASP A 407 35.54 29.65 -0.54
N PRO A 408 34.21 29.78 -0.74
CA PRO A 408 33.45 28.96 -1.68
C PRO A 408 33.91 29.07 -3.13
N ASN A 409 34.64 30.12 -3.50
CA ASN A 409 35.20 30.32 -4.84
C ASN A 409 36.63 29.73 -4.99
N GLY A 410 37.13 29.06 -3.94
CA GLY A 410 38.46 28.46 -3.94
C GLY A 410 39.61 29.41 -3.64
N LYS A 411 39.34 30.63 -3.18
CA LYS A 411 40.36 31.62 -2.84
C LYS A 411 40.75 31.52 -1.36
N VAL A 412 42.05 31.56 -1.09
CA VAL A 412 42.55 31.68 0.29
C VAL A 412 42.31 33.12 0.80
N THR A 413 41.62 33.27 1.92
CA THR A 413 41.23 34.54 2.49
C THR A 413 41.03 34.45 4.01
N THR A 414 40.61 35.51 4.68
CA THR A 414 40.22 35.46 6.10
C THR A 414 38.83 34.80 6.29
N ALA A 415 38.57 34.24 7.45
CA ALA A 415 37.24 33.70 7.76
C ALA A 415 36.15 34.77 7.67
N GLN A 416 36.44 36.03 8.06
CA GLN A 416 35.51 37.15 7.94
C GLN A 416 35.14 37.45 6.48
N ASP A 417 36.12 37.51 5.57
CA ASP A 417 35.87 37.74 4.15
C ASP A 417 35.15 36.56 3.48
N ALA A 418 35.52 35.32 3.86
CA ALA A 418 34.83 34.13 3.40
C ALA A 418 33.38 34.08 3.87
N PHE A 419 33.09 34.53 5.10
CA PHE A 419 31.73 34.69 5.61
C PHE A 419 30.92 35.65 4.74
N GLN A 420 31.45 36.82 4.46
CA GLN A 420 30.78 37.81 3.62
C GLN A 420 30.54 37.29 2.20
N THR A 421 31.54 36.64 1.61
CA THR A 421 31.43 36.03 0.29
C THR A 421 30.33 34.96 0.26
N SER A 422 30.30 34.07 1.25
CA SER A 422 29.29 33.03 1.36
C SER A 422 27.90 33.63 1.57
N LEU A 423 27.73 34.55 2.51
CA LEU A 423 26.45 35.19 2.81
C LEU A 423 25.87 35.94 1.58
N GLN A 424 26.69 36.75 0.92
CA GLN A 424 26.30 37.41 -0.33
C GLN A 424 25.90 36.41 -1.42
N GLY A 425 26.64 35.32 -1.57
CA GLY A 425 26.35 34.24 -2.52
C GLY A 425 25.00 33.63 -2.26
N TRP A 426 24.69 33.28 -1.01
CA TRP A 426 23.40 32.70 -0.62
C TRP A 426 22.22 33.68 -0.79
N GLN A 427 22.45 34.97 -0.56
CA GLN A 427 21.45 36.03 -0.73
C GLN A 427 21.25 36.44 -2.20
N SER A 428 22.32 36.42 -3.03
CA SER A 428 22.24 36.88 -4.42
C SER A 428 21.54 35.95 -5.39
N GLY A 429 21.41 34.68 -5.05
CA GLY A 429 20.55 33.79 -5.79
C GLY A 429 21.20 32.63 -6.56
N ALA A 430 20.58 32.24 -7.68
CA ALA A 430 20.65 30.93 -8.25
C ALA A 430 22.02 30.42 -8.68
N SER A 431 22.90 31.26 -9.21
CA SER A 431 24.20 30.79 -9.76
C SER A 431 25.15 30.26 -8.69
N PHE A 432 25.16 30.90 -7.50
CA PHE A 432 26.00 30.47 -6.39
C PHE A 432 25.47 29.21 -5.70
N THR A 433 24.16 29.04 -5.71
CA THR A 433 23.46 27.97 -4.98
C THR A 433 23.17 26.74 -5.84
N GLN A 434 23.76 26.65 -7.02
CA GLN A 434 23.62 25.54 -7.96
C GLN A 434 24.98 24.94 -8.33
N ILE A 435 24.94 23.67 -8.81
CA ILE A 435 26.15 23.02 -9.30
C ILE A 435 26.66 23.75 -10.55
N ASN A 436 27.91 24.19 -10.51
CA ASN A 436 28.59 24.77 -11.66
C ASN A 436 29.22 23.64 -12.52
N TRP A 437 28.44 23.10 -13.45
CA TRP A 437 28.87 22.01 -14.33
C TRP A 437 30.06 22.40 -15.20
N ASP A 438 30.12 23.63 -15.69
CA ASP A 438 31.20 24.09 -16.55
C ASP A 438 32.53 24.16 -15.81
N ALA A 439 32.50 24.64 -14.55
CA ALA A 439 33.69 24.65 -13.71
C ALA A 439 34.20 23.22 -13.44
N ILE A 440 33.30 22.28 -13.13
CA ILE A 440 33.66 20.88 -12.88
C ILE A 440 34.32 20.25 -14.10
N TYR A 441 33.75 20.46 -15.30
CA TYR A 441 34.33 19.91 -16.54
C TYR A 441 35.64 20.57 -16.95
N LYS A 442 35.93 21.80 -16.51
CA LYS A 442 37.22 22.44 -16.75
C LYS A 442 38.30 21.96 -15.79
N MET A 443 37.92 21.48 -14.61
CA MET A 443 38.86 21.03 -13.58
C MET A 443 39.17 19.55 -13.64
N ASN A 444 38.29 18.74 -14.24
CA ASN A 444 38.51 17.33 -14.52
C ASN A 444 39.01 17.11 -15.97
#